data_559c3be1ca338c6482a0e4494d09c5cc
#
_entry.id   559c3be1ca338c6482a0e4494d09c5cc
#
_cell.length_a   1.000
_cell.length_b   1.000
_cell.length_c   1.000
_cell.angle_alpha   90.00
_cell.angle_beta   90.00
_cell.angle_gamma   90.00
#
_symmetry.space_group_name_H-M   'P 1'
#
loop_
_entity.id
_entity.type
_entity.pdbx_description
1 polymer ?
#
loop_
_entity_poly.entity_id
_entity_poly.type
_entity_poly.pdbx_seq_one_letter_code
_entity_poly.pdbx_strand_id
1 'polypeptide(L)'
;MTIRKRLKPMEASALGLELKIGTDGNGKYRLNKNQLIQLKELRSKGVISSCESKDIDPTTVKHLWKKDKESSVFVKNPLYIEPDIRDAIEDMKILHDRSMKEQKDYAFKYPEFKHEKSNDPHCLLFDAADIHIGKICSSFETGEDYNSQIAVKRVKEGLDGILNKAKGFNFDQVIFVAGNDILHIDNPKRTTTSGTAQDTDGMWYDNFMMAKRLLIEVIEKLLTIADVKVVFNPSNHDFTHGFMLLDSVSSWFHNCEQVTFDNDMRHRKYTVYGQNLIGTTHMDGAKIDKLHGLMAEEASEHWHNCKHRYIYGHHIHHKTSKDFFSVCI
;
A
#
# COMPACT_ATOMS: atom_id res chain seq x y z
N MET A 1 47.60 34.73 21.45
CA MET A 1 48.12 34.05 20.27
C MET A 1 46.96 33.58 19.42
N THR A 2 46.82 34.01 18.19
CA THR A 2 45.76 33.59 17.26
C THR A 2 46.37 32.70 16.17
N ILE A 3 45.68 31.62 15.87
CA ILE A 3 46.11 30.65 14.85
C ILE A 3 45.20 30.77 13.63
N ARG A 4 45.80 30.84 12.43
CA ARG A 4 45.04 30.83 11.17
C ARG A 4 44.55 29.41 10.88
N LYS A 5 43.25 29.26 10.65
CA LYS A 5 42.58 28.00 10.25
C LYS A 5 41.71 28.21 9.05
N ARG A 6 41.61 27.21 8.19
CA ARG A 6 40.55 27.07 7.19
C ARG A 6 39.37 26.38 7.85
N LEU A 7 38.22 26.96 7.74
CA LEU A 7 36.98 26.45 8.31
C LEU A 7 35.92 26.30 7.22
N LYS A 8 35.13 25.24 7.34
CA LYS A 8 33.89 25.12 6.58
C LYS A 8 32.87 26.15 7.08
N PRO A 9 31.88 26.57 6.25
CA PRO A 9 30.86 27.53 6.66
C PRO A 9 30.17 27.18 7.99
N MET A 10 29.83 25.89 8.19
CA MET A 10 29.20 25.40 9.43
C MET A 10 30.12 25.52 10.64
N GLU A 11 31.43 25.29 10.50
CA GLU A 11 32.40 25.43 11.58
C GLU A 11 32.54 26.91 11.98
N ALA A 12 32.52 27.80 11.01
CA ALA A 12 32.56 29.25 11.25
C ALA A 12 31.29 29.73 11.97
N SER A 13 30.12 29.29 11.50
CA SER A 13 28.83 29.60 12.13
C SER A 13 28.74 29.07 13.56
N ALA A 14 29.14 27.81 13.80
CA ALA A 14 29.14 27.21 15.14
C ALA A 14 30.10 27.88 16.12
N LEU A 15 31.11 28.61 15.61
CA LEU A 15 32.03 29.44 16.42
C LEU A 15 31.60 30.91 16.50
N GLY A 16 30.42 31.26 15.98
CA GLY A 16 29.91 32.65 15.97
C GLY A 16 30.73 33.60 15.11
N LEU A 17 31.39 33.09 14.06
CA LEU A 17 32.22 33.87 13.16
C LEU A 17 31.44 34.30 11.91
N GLU A 18 31.65 35.52 11.46
CA GLU A 18 31.07 36.05 10.23
C GLU A 18 31.55 35.20 9.01
N LEU A 19 30.62 34.80 8.17
CA LEU A 19 30.90 33.92 7.02
C LEU A 19 31.80 34.61 5.98
N LYS A 20 32.99 34.03 5.74
CA LYS A 20 33.94 34.42 4.70
C LYS A 20 34.17 33.23 3.77
N ILE A 21 33.52 33.24 2.63
CA ILE A 21 33.56 32.16 1.66
C ILE A 21 34.67 32.46 0.65
N GLY A 22 35.70 31.57 0.57
CA GLY A 22 36.68 31.58 -0.49
C GLY A 22 36.23 30.81 -1.71
N THR A 23 37.00 30.87 -2.80
CA THR A 23 36.74 30.16 -4.07
C THR A 23 36.62 28.64 -3.94
N ASP A 24 37.09 28.08 -2.84
CA ASP A 24 37.06 26.65 -2.50
C ASP A 24 35.90 26.30 -1.49
N GLY A 25 34.96 27.20 -1.30
CA GLY A 25 33.86 27.02 -0.37
C GLY A 25 34.23 27.10 1.12
N ASN A 26 35.49 27.33 1.46
CA ASN A 26 35.97 27.44 2.84
C ASN A 26 36.49 28.83 3.16
N GLY A 27 36.31 29.29 4.38
CA GLY A 27 36.85 30.58 4.85
C GLY A 27 38.19 30.46 5.59
N LYS A 28 39.03 31.47 5.48
CA LYS A 28 40.26 31.59 6.28
C LYS A 28 40.02 32.44 7.49
N TYR A 29 40.13 31.88 8.68
CA TYR A 29 39.79 32.51 9.95
C TYR A 29 41.03 32.59 10.89
N ARG A 30 41.10 33.59 11.70
CA ARG A 30 42.03 33.67 12.84
C ARG A 30 41.26 33.32 14.10
N LEU A 31 41.58 32.19 14.72
CA LEU A 31 40.94 31.69 15.92
C LEU A 31 41.78 32.00 17.17
N ASN A 32 41.12 32.40 18.22
CA ASN A 32 41.70 32.48 19.55
C ASN A 32 41.78 31.11 20.22
N LYS A 33 42.41 31.02 21.40
CA LYS A 33 42.61 29.76 22.11
C LYS A 33 41.29 29.04 22.46
N ASN A 34 40.27 29.77 22.88
CA ASN A 34 38.98 29.20 23.25
C ASN A 34 38.21 28.66 22.03
N GLN A 35 38.23 29.41 20.93
CA GLN A 35 37.64 28.96 19.67
C GLN A 35 38.35 27.73 19.07
N LEU A 36 39.63 27.58 19.31
CA LEU A 36 40.39 26.35 18.89
C LEU A 36 39.98 25.14 19.73
N ILE A 37 39.76 25.33 21.04
CA ILE A 37 39.29 24.25 21.92
C ILE A 37 37.88 23.85 21.49
N GLN A 38 36.98 24.79 21.33
CA GLN A 38 35.60 24.58 20.92
C GLN A 38 35.54 23.88 19.53
N LEU A 39 36.37 24.27 18.58
CA LEU A 39 36.48 23.61 17.28
C LEU A 39 36.92 22.13 17.40
N LYS A 40 37.87 21.84 18.28
CA LYS A 40 38.32 20.47 18.53
C LYS A 40 37.21 19.62 19.16
N GLU A 41 36.48 20.16 20.11
CA GLU A 41 35.34 19.48 20.74
C GLU A 41 34.21 19.22 19.75
N LEU A 42 33.84 20.19 18.91
CA LEU A 42 32.83 20.04 17.86
C LEU A 42 33.22 18.94 16.85
N ARG A 43 34.52 18.87 16.49
CA ARG A 43 35.03 17.81 15.59
C ARG A 43 35.08 16.44 16.27
N SER A 44 35.47 16.37 17.55
CA SER A 44 35.52 15.11 18.31
C SER A 44 34.16 14.50 18.60
N LYS A 45 33.14 15.34 18.78
CA LYS A 45 31.75 14.92 19.00
C LYS A 45 31.00 14.53 17.70
N GLY A 46 31.66 14.60 16.55
CA GLY A 46 31.06 14.30 15.26
C GLY A 46 29.98 15.29 14.80
N VAL A 47 29.79 16.39 15.55
CA VAL A 47 28.73 17.40 15.29
C VAL A 47 28.93 18.12 13.95
N ILE A 48 30.14 18.04 13.38
CA ILE A 48 30.49 18.73 12.13
C ILE A 48 30.96 17.73 11.04
N SER A 49 30.91 16.44 11.29
CA SER A 49 31.39 15.42 10.32
C SER A 49 30.33 14.95 9.32
N SER A 50 29.06 15.20 9.58
CA SER A 50 27.98 14.95 8.64
C SER A 50 27.60 16.27 7.98
N CYS A 51 27.76 16.35 6.67
CA CYS A 51 27.09 17.33 5.86
C CYS A 51 25.59 16.92 5.80
N GLU A 52 24.91 16.99 6.93
CA GLU A 52 23.46 17.13 6.93
C GLU A 52 23.20 18.60 6.58
N SER A 53 23.20 18.90 5.27
CA SER A 53 22.44 20.04 4.81
C SER A 53 20.99 19.69 5.13
N LYS A 54 20.43 20.30 6.16
CA LYS A 54 19.03 20.12 6.58
C LYS A 54 18.01 20.41 5.47
N ASP A 55 18.49 20.82 4.29
CA ASP A 55 17.70 21.32 3.18
C ASP A 55 17.77 20.45 1.91
N ILE A 56 18.53 19.35 1.90
CA ILE A 56 18.56 18.46 0.73
C ILE A 56 17.74 17.21 1.05
N ASP A 57 16.62 17.08 0.36
CA ASP A 57 15.83 15.85 0.38
C ASP A 57 16.72 14.68 -0.16
N PRO A 58 17.01 13.67 0.66
CA PRO A 58 17.85 12.55 0.27
C PRO A 58 17.31 11.79 -0.95
N THR A 59 16.01 11.85 -1.20
CA THR A 59 15.39 11.19 -2.38
C THR A 59 15.77 11.87 -3.70
N THR A 60 16.30 13.11 -3.66
CA THR A 60 16.72 13.87 -4.87
C THR A 60 18.14 13.59 -5.31
N VAL A 61 18.95 12.97 -4.47
CA VAL A 61 20.38 12.75 -4.71
C VAL A 61 20.64 11.36 -5.26
N LYS A 62 20.89 11.24 -6.56
CA LYS A 62 21.07 9.97 -7.27
C LYS A 62 22.26 9.14 -6.79
N HIS A 63 23.37 9.80 -6.44
CA HIS A 63 24.59 9.15 -5.99
C HIS A 63 25.19 9.87 -4.78
N LEU A 64 25.87 9.14 -3.93
CA LEU A 64 26.55 9.68 -2.76
C LEU A 64 27.91 9.01 -2.56
N TRP A 65 28.81 9.75 -1.88
CA TRP A 65 30.08 9.23 -1.44
C TRP A 65 29.96 8.63 -0.05
N LYS A 66 30.21 7.34 0.08
CA LYS A 66 30.43 6.71 1.39
C LYS A 66 31.91 6.77 1.70
N LYS A 67 32.26 7.38 2.82
CA LYS A 67 33.65 7.49 3.33
C LYS A 67 33.74 6.71 4.62
N ASP A 68 34.76 5.84 4.69
CA ASP A 68 35.27 5.27 5.92
C ASP A 68 36.70 5.77 6.19
N LYS A 69 37.42 5.16 7.16
CA LYS A 69 38.76 5.58 7.54
C LYS A 69 39.82 5.30 6.45
N GLU A 70 39.58 4.35 5.59
CA GLU A 70 40.53 3.81 4.65
C GLU A 70 40.16 4.00 3.19
N SER A 71 38.88 4.19 2.92
CA SER A 71 38.35 4.26 1.55
C SER A 71 37.26 5.32 1.35
N SER A 72 37.03 5.64 0.08
CA SER A 72 35.91 6.50 -0.34
C SER A 72 35.27 5.87 -1.58
N VAL A 73 34.04 5.46 -1.47
CA VAL A 73 33.30 4.76 -2.53
C VAL A 73 32.11 5.60 -3.00
N PHE A 74 31.97 5.75 -4.33
CA PHE A 74 30.87 6.39 -4.97
C PHE A 74 29.77 5.34 -5.22
N VAL A 75 28.61 5.50 -4.58
CA VAL A 75 27.54 4.52 -4.64
C VAL A 75 26.23 5.14 -5.09
N LYS A 76 25.36 4.34 -5.71
CA LYS A 76 23.98 4.75 -5.96
C LYS A 76 23.27 4.93 -4.62
N ASN A 77 22.55 6.03 -4.48
CA ASN A 77 21.77 6.27 -3.28
C ASN A 77 20.52 5.38 -3.29
N PRO A 78 20.34 4.49 -2.33
CA PRO A 78 19.17 3.62 -2.27
C PRO A 78 17.85 4.37 -2.00
N LEU A 79 17.93 5.61 -1.49
CA LEU A 79 16.76 6.46 -1.23
C LEU A 79 16.41 7.35 -2.43
N TYR A 80 17.22 7.31 -3.52
CA TYR A 80 16.94 8.13 -4.69
C TYR A 80 15.66 7.69 -5.40
N ILE A 81 14.79 8.65 -5.62
CA ILE A 81 13.56 8.46 -6.40
C ILE A 81 13.73 9.24 -7.72
N GLU A 82 13.48 8.59 -8.85
CA GLU A 82 13.50 9.26 -10.16
C GLU A 82 12.49 10.41 -10.16
N PRO A 83 12.77 11.55 -10.83
CA PRO A 83 11.92 12.75 -10.78
C PRO A 83 10.47 12.48 -11.18
N ASP A 84 10.26 11.70 -12.23
CA ASP A 84 8.93 11.35 -12.71
C ASP A 84 8.13 10.44 -11.74
N ILE A 85 8.81 9.58 -10.98
CA ILE A 85 8.18 8.82 -9.88
C ILE A 85 7.83 9.75 -8.70
N ARG A 86 8.68 10.73 -8.43
CA ARG A 86 8.43 11.72 -7.39
C ARG A 86 7.23 12.59 -7.72
N ASP A 87 7.16 13.08 -8.96
CA ASP A 87 6.02 13.85 -9.45
C ASP A 87 4.73 13.02 -9.36
N ALA A 88 4.81 11.73 -9.69
CA ALA A 88 3.71 10.80 -9.54
C ALA A 88 3.25 10.62 -8.09
N ILE A 89 4.18 10.51 -7.14
CA ILE A 89 3.85 10.45 -5.71
C ILE A 89 3.19 11.74 -5.24
N GLU A 90 3.66 12.89 -5.71
CA GLU A 90 3.07 14.19 -5.36
C GLU A 90 1.65 14.33 -5.93
N ASP A 91 1.44 13.94 -7.19
CA ASP A 91 0.11 13.90 -7.81
C ASP A 91 -0.85 12.98 -7.05
N MET A 92 -0.35 11.83 -6.57
CA MET A 92 -1.14 10.91 -5.74
C MET A 92 -1.50 11.51 -4.39
N LYS A 93 -0.58 12.22 -3.72
CA LYS A 93 -0.88 12.95 -2.48
C LYS A 93 -1.97 14.00 -2.71
N ILE A 94 -1.85 14.78 -3.79
CA ILE A 94 -2.85 15.79 -4.15
C ILE A 94 -4.22 15.13 -4.36
N LEU A 95 -4.27 13.99 -5.06
CA LEU A 95 -5.51 13.25 -5.26
C LEU A 95 -6.07 12.71 -3.94
N HIS A 96 -5.21 12.17 -3.09
CA HIS A 96 -5.59 11.69 -1.76
C HIS A 96 -6.15 12.82 -0.89
N ASP A 97 -5.45 13.96 -0.82
CA ASP A 97 -5.88 15.12 -0.04
C ASP A 97 -7.21 15.69 -0.56
N ARG A 98 -7.39 15.73 -1.88
CA ARG A 98 -8.67 16.09 -2.50
C ARG A 98 -9.78 15.11 -2.12
N SER A 99 -9.51 13.81 -2.19
CA SER A 99 -10.44 12.77 -1.79
C SER A 99 -10.81 12.86 -0.31
N MET A 100 -9.83 13.12 0.57
CA MET A 100 -10.04 13.31 2.00
C MET A 100 -10.85 14.58 2.31
N LYS A 101 -10.65 15.64 1.56
CA LYS A 101 -11.44 16.88 1.69
C LYS A 101 -12.89 16.66 1.28
N GLU A 102 -13.12 16.01 0.14
CA GLU A 102 -14.47 15.63 -0.29
C GLU A 102 -15.16 14.76 0.78
N GLN A 103 -14.44 13.85 1.44
CA GLN A 103 -14.98 13.04 2.53
C GLN A 103 -15.38 13.85 3.76
N LYS A 104 -14.59 14.85 4.15
CA LYS A 104 -14.91 15.73 5.29
C LYS A 104 -16.13 16.60 5.03
N ASP A 105 -16.28 17.10 3.81
CA ASP A 105 -17.40 17.94 3.41
C ASP A 105 -18.71 17.15 3.30
N TYR A 106 -18.63 15.84 3.06
CA TYR A 106 -19.73 14.90 2.98
C TYR A 106 -19.71 13.85 4.09
N ALA A 107 -19.31 14.23 5.32
CA ALA A 107 -19.31 13.33 6.47
C ALA A 107 -20.69 12.73 6.72
N PHE A 108 -21.03 11.77 5.88
CA PHE A 108 -22.30 11.03 5.95
C PHE A 108 -22.24 10.07 7.13
N LYS A 109 -23.24 10.13 7.98
CA LYS A 109 -23.43 9.10 9.00
C LYS A 109 -24.27 8.00 8.40
N TYR A 110 -23.68 6.84 8.25
CA TYR A 110 -24.45 5.67 7.84
C TYR A 110 -25.54 5.38 8.86
N PRO A 111 -26.76 5.04 8.42
CA PRO A 111 -27.78 4.53 9.32
C PRO A 111 -27.30 3.20 9.89
N GLU A 112 -27.65 2.92 11.14
CA GLU A 112 -27.45 1.59 11.70
C GLU A 112 -28.36 0.58 10.98
N PHE A 113 -27.75 -0.40 10.33
CA PHE A 113 -28.45 -1.49 9.68
C PHE A 113 -28.85 -2.53 10.74
N LYS A 114 -30.13 -2.84 10.82
CA LYS A 114 -30.64 -3.87 11.75
C LYS A 114 -30.68 -5.21 11.04
N HIS A 115 -29.79 -6.11 11.46
CA HIS A 115 -29.74 -7.47 10.95
C HIS A 115 -30.48 -8.41 11.91
N GLU A 116 -31.25 -9.35 11.36
CA GLU A 116 -31.89 -10.37 12.17
C GLU A 116 -30.86 -11.38 12.67
N LYS A 117 -30.87 -11.63 13.98
CA LYS A 117 -30.03 -12.66 14.57
C LYS A 117 -30.61 -14.03 14.25
N SER A 118 -29.78 -14.92 13.73
CA SER A 118 -30.14 -16.31 13.43
C SER A 118 -29.50 -17.28 14.42
N ASN A 119 -30.20 -18.39 14.68
CA ASN A 119 -29.60 -19.52 15.42
C ASN A 119 -28.66 -20.37 14.56
N ASP A 120 -28.71 -20.20 13.23
CA ASP A 120 -27.83 -20.84 12.26
C ASP A 120 -27.17 -19.75 11.38
N PRO A 121 -26.16 -19.02 11.92
CA PRO A 121 -25.54 -17.91 11.22
C PRO A 121 -24.56 -18.41 10.18
N HIS A 122 -24.48 -17.68 9.05
CA HIS A 122 -23.56 -17.95 7.95
C HIS A 122 -22.67 -16.74 7.70
N CYS A 123 -21.47 -16.99 7.22
CA CYS A 123 -20.59 -15.94 6.68
C CYS A 123 -20.60 -15.99 5.16
N LEU A 124 -20.81 -14.83 4.55
CA LEU A 124 -20.62 -14.68 3.10
C LEU A 124 -19.18 -14.22 2.83
N LEU A 125 -18.41 -15.02 2.11
CA LEU A 125 -17.14 -14.58 1.54
C LEU A 125 -17.39 -14.06 0.12
N PHE A 126 -17.24 -12.75 -0.08
CA PHE A 126 -17.27 -12.12 -1.39
C PHE A 126 -15.85 -11.73 -1.79
N ASP A 127 -15.34 -12.37 -2.82
CA ASP A 127 -13.95 -12.23 -3.29
C ASP A 127 -13.96 -11.91 -4.78
N ALA A 128 -13.89 -10.60 -5.09
CA ALA A 128 -13.85 -10.08 -6.46
C ALA A 128 -12.41 -9.66 -6.78
N ALA A 129 -11.66 -10.55 -7.37
CA ALA A 129 -10.26 -10.36 -7.69
C ALA A 129 -9.99 -10.25 -9.19
N ASP A 130 -8.78 -9.85 -9.55
CA ASP A 130 -8.29 -9.72 -10.93
C ASP A 130 -9.24 -8.85 -11.81
N ILE A 131 -9.77 -7.77 -11.22
CA ILE A 131 -10.73 -6.86 -11.86
C ILE A 131 -10.04 -6.01 -12.91
N HIS A 132 -8.82 -5.55 -12.63
CA HIS A 132 -7.99 -4.73 -13.51
C HIS A 132 -8.74 -3.54 -14.12
N ILE A 133 -9.37 -2.69 -13.29
CA ILE A 133 -9.94 -1.42 -13.76
C ILE A 133 -8.84 -0.59 -14.40
N GLY A 134 -9.04 -0.17 -15.63
CA GLY A 134 -8.03 0.48 -16.47
C GLY A 134 -7.39 -0.43 -17.50
N LYS A 135 -7.67 -1.73 -17.51
CA LYS A 135 -7.24 -2.63 -18.59
C LYS A 135 -8.06 -2.40 -19.86
N ILE A 136 -7.38 -2.44 -21.01
CA ILE A 136 -8.04 -2.47 -22.33
C ILE A 136 -7.63 -3.74 -23.07
N CYS A 137 -8.61 -4.43 -23.64
CA CYS A 137 -8.39 -5.54 -24.56
C CYS A 137 -9.40 -5.44 -25.72
N SER A 138 -8.96 -5.81 -26.90
CA SER A 138 -9.80 -5.92 -28.09
C SER A 138 -10.23 -7.36 -28.32
N SER A 139 -11.47 -7.57 -28.72
CA SER A 139 -12.00 -8.88 -29.14
C SER A 139 -11.22 -9.49 -30.30
N PHE A 140 -10.58 -8.67 -31.12
CA PHE A 140 -9.72 -9.12 -32.21
C PHE A 140 -8.47 -9.87 -31.68
N GLU A 141 -7.98 -9.47 -30.52
CA GLU A 141 -6.77 -10.02 -29.90
C GLU A 141 -7.08 -11.16 -28.92
N THR A 142 -8.09 -10.94 -28.07
CA THR A 142 -8.37 -11.82 -26.92
C THR A 142 -9.68 -12.61 -27.04
N GLY A 143 -10.46 -12.36 -28.10
CA GLY A 143 -11.78 -12.98 -28.30
C GLY A 143 -12.92 -12.24 -27.60
N GLU A 144 -12.63 -11.36 -26.64
CA GLU A 144 -13.63 -10.52 -25.95
C GLU A 144 -13.06 -9.11 -25.74
N ASP A 145 -13.94 -8.11 -25.83
CA ASP A 145 -13.57 -6.75 -25.46
C ASP A 145 -13.55 -6.61 -23.93
N TYR A 146 -12.57 -5.87 -23.42
CA TYR A 146 -12.49 -5.50 -21.99
C TYR A 146 -12.07 -4.04 -21.85
N ASN A 147 -12.73 -3.34 -20.93
CA ASN A 147 -12.43 -1.98 -20.54
C ASN A 147 -12.94 -1.71 -19.11
N SER A 148 -12.67 -0.52 -18.60
CA SER A 148 -13.05 -0.14 -17.22
C SER A 148 -14.55 -0.23 -16.96
N GLN A 149 -15.40 0.10 -17.96
CA GLN A 149 -16.86 0.02 -17.81
C GLN A 149 -17.34 -1.44 -17.74
N ILE A 150 -16.77 -2.30 -18.55
CA ILE A 150 -17.05 -3.75 -18.52
C ILE A 150 -16.61 -4.35 -17.19
N ALA A 151 -15.42 -3.94 -16.68
CA ALA A 151 -14.92 -4.35 -15.37
C ALA A 151 -15.94 -4.05 -14.25
N VAL A 152 -16.37 -2.81 -14.14
CA VAL A 152 -17.37 -2.36 -13.15
C VAL A 152 -18.69 -3.13 -13.29
N LYS A 153 -19.17 -3.27 -14.52
CA LYS A 153 -20.40 -4.02 -14.82
C LYS A 153 -20.31 -5.46 -14.33
N ARG A 154 -19.22 -6.17 -14.66
CA ARG A 154 -19.00 -7.57 -14.27
C ARG A 154 -18.99 -7.76 -12.75
N VAL A 155 -18.35 -6.84 -12.00
CA VAL A 155 -18.35 -6.91 -10.52
C VAL A 155 -19.77 -6.75 -9.97
N LYS A 156 -20.54 -5.77 -10.48
CA LYS A 156 -21.93 -5.54 -10.03
C LYS A 156 -22.83 -6.73 -10.34
N GLU A 157 -22.76 -7.25 -11.56
CA GLU A 157 -23.52 -8.44 -11.98
C GLU A 157 -23.12 -9.69 -11.20
N GLY A 158 -21.81 -9.86 -10.92
CA GLY A 158 -21.28 -10.94 -10.11
C GLY A 158 -21.80 -10.89 -8.67
N LEU A 159 -21.78 -9.69 -8.05
CA LEU A 159 -22.33 -9.48 -6.72
C LEU A 159 -23.83 -9.80 -6.69
N ASP A 160 -24.61 -9.30 -7.65
CA ASP A 160 -26.04 -9.57 -7.75
C ASP A 160 -26.31 -11.07 -7.92
N GLY A 161 -25.51 -11.73 -8.74
CA GLY A 161 -25.62 -13.18 -8.96
C GLY A 161 -25.35 -13.98 -7.70
N ILE A 162 -24.32 -13.61 -6.92
CA ILE A 162 -23.98 -14.25 -5.64
C ILE A 162 -25.09 -14.03 -4.63
N LEU A 163 -25.56 -12.79 -4.46
CA LEU A 163 -26.64 -12.45 -3.53
C LEU A 163 -27.95 -13.16 -3.88
N ASN A 164 -28.27 -13.30 -5.16
CA ASN A 164 -29.43 -14.07 -5.59
C ASN A 164 -29.32 -15.56 -5.25
N LYS A 165 -28.14 -16.16 -5.39
CA LYS A 165 -27.89 -17.56 -5.00
C LYS A 165 -27.87 -17.74 -3.48
N ALA A 166 -27.49 -16.72 -2.75
CA ALA A 166 -27.41 -16.72 -1.29
C ALA A 166 -28.76 -16.45 -0.60
N LYS A 167 -29.84 -16.23 -1.38
CA LYS A 167 -31.19 -16.07 -0.82
C LYS A 167 -31.58 -17.29 -0.01
N GLY A 168 -32.06 -17.05 1.22
CA GLY A 168 -32.49 -18.10 2.17
C GLY A 168 -31.40 -18.46 3.20
N PHE A 169 -30.19 -17.96 3.07
CA PHE A 169 -29.20 -18.02 4.13
C PHE A 169 -29.31 -16.78 5.04
N ASN A 170 -29.09 -16.97 6.32
CA ASN A 170 -29.03 -15.87 7.29
C ASN A 170 -27.55 -15.55 7.54
N PHE A 171 -27.11 -14.38 7.11
CA PHE A 171 -25.74 -13.92 7.31
C PHE A 171 -25.64 -13.05 8.56
N ASP A 172 -24.63 -13.29 9.37
CA ASP A 172 -24.23 -12.41 10.48
C ASP A 172 -22.92 -11.67 10.19
N GLN A 173 -22.17 -12.11 9.17
CA GLN A 173 -20.95 -11.46 8.70
C GLN A 173 -20.76 -11.62 7.20
N VAL A 174 -20.25 -10.56 6.57
CA VAL A 174 -19.66 -10.63 5.22
C VAL A 174 -18.16 -10.38 5.34
N ILE A 175 -17.35 -11.23 4.73
CA ILE A 175 -15.93 -10.97 4.48
C ILE A 175 -15.83 -10.56 3.02
N PHE A 176 -15.49 -9.28 2.80
CA PHE A 176 -15.23 -8.76 1.46
C PHE A 176 -13.71 -8.68 1.25
N VAL A 177 -13.20 -9.53 0.37
CA VAL A 177 -11.79 -9.50 -0.02
C VAL A 177 -11.60 -8.47 -1.10
N ALA A 178 -10.86 -7.43 -0.79
CA ALA A 178 -10.53 -6.32 -1.68
C ALA A 178 -9.01 -6.32 -1.96
N GLY A 179 -8.56 -5.58 -2.97
CA GLY A 179 -7.20 -5.73 -3.50
C GLY A 179 -7.17 -6.76 -4.61
N ASN A 180 -6.13 -7.57 -4.69
CA ASN A 180 -6.01 -8.61 -5.71
C ASN A 180 -6.18 -8.06 -7.13
N ASP A 181 -5.35 -7.07 -7.52
CA ASP A 181 -5.36 -6.44 -8.84
C ASP A 181 -6.72 -5.76 -9.18
N ILE A 182 -7.20 -4.89 -8.28
CA ILE A 182 -8.36 -4.03 -8.57
C ILE A 182 -8.04 -3.05 -9.70
N LEU A 183 -6.87 -2.41 -9.62
CA LEU A 183 -6.38 -1.49 -10.65
C LEU A 183 -5.37 -2.20 -11.56
N HIS A 184 -5.33 -1.77 -12.81
CA HIS A 184 -4.46 -2.39 -13.80
C HIS A 184 -3.01 -1.90 -13.75
N ILE A 185 -2.76 -0.74 -13.16
CA ILE A 185 -1.46 -0.08 -13.10
C ILE A 185 -1.21 0.56 -11.73
N ASP A 186 0.06 0.65 -11.36
CA ASP A 186 0.51 1.18 -10.07
C ASP A 186 1.09 2.61 -10.14
N ASN A 187 1.13 3.21 -11.32
CA ASN A 187 1.71 4.54 -11.49
C ASN A 187 1.30 5.21 -12.82
N PRO A 188 1.49 6.54 -12.95
CA PRO A 188 1.18 7.30 -14.17
C PRO A 188 1.97 6.90 -15.42
N LYS A 189 3.06 6.15 -15.30
CA LYS A 189 3.81 5.60 -16.44
C LYS A 189 3.10 4.40 -17.07
N ARG A 190 1.94 4.03 -16.57
CA ARG A 190 1.15 2.89 -17.04
C ARG A 190 1.91 1.57 -16.92
N THR A 191 2.51 1.35 -15.76
CA THR A 191 3.21 0.09 -15.48
C THR A 191 2.66 -0.59 -14.22
N THR A 192 2.89 -1.89 -14.14
CA THR A 192 2.74 -2.63 -12.88
C THR A 192 3.76 -2.13 -11.85
N THR A 193 3.66 -2.59 -10.61
CA THR A 193 4.62 -2.28 -9.52
C THR A 193 6.06 -2.59 -9.91
N SER A 194 6.30 -3.67 -10.62
CA SER A 194 7.63 -4.08 -11.10
C SER A 194 8.10 -3.37 -12.37
N GLY A 195 7.29 -2.47 -12.95
CA GLY A 195 7.65 -1.69 -14.13
C GLY A 195 7.24 -2.29 -15.47
N THR A 196 6.43 -3.34 -15.50
CA THR A 196 5.91 -3.90 -16.76
C THR A 196 4.88 -2.96 -17.36
N ALA A 197 5.12 -2.50 -18.59
CA ALA A 197 4.20 -1.62 -19.31
C ALA A 197 2.86 -2.31 -19.59
N GLN A 198 1.79 -1.54 -19.50
CA GLN A 198 0.42 -2.01 -19.68
C GLN A 198 -0.35 -1.09 -20.64
N ASP A 199 -1.18 -1.69 -21.48
CA ASP A 199 -2.17 -0.95 -22.27
C ASP A 199 -3.36 -0.58 -21.38
N THR A 200 -3.74 0.72 -21.40
CA THR A 200 -4.73 1.23 -20.47
C THR A 200 -5.90 1.92 -21.13
N ASP A 201 -7.07 1.69 -20.57
CA ASP A 201 -8.30 2.43 -20.83
C ASP A 201 -8.41 3.62 -19.89
N GLY A 202 -8.48 4.83 -20.47
CA GLY A 202 -8.61 6.08 -19.71
C GLY A 202 -7.35 6.53 -18.96
N MET A 203 -7.55 7.50 -18.09
CA MET A 203 -6.49 8.06 -17.26
C MET A 203 -6.46 7.37 -15.90
N TRP A 204 -5.27 7.24 -15.29
CA TRP A 204 -5.09 6.54 -14.03
C TRP A 204 -5.97 7.09 -12.89
N TYR A 205 -6.16 8.39 -12.81
CA TYR A 205 -6.99 9.03 -11.79
C TYR A 205 -8.50 8.78 -12.01
N ASP A 206 -8.96 8.71 -13.26
CA ASP A 206 -10.36 8.34 -13.55
C ASP A 206 -10.64 6.90 -13.15
N ASN A 207 -9.71 6.00 -13.42
CA ASN A 207 -9.79 4.59 -13.03
C ASN A 207 -9.75 4.43 -11.51
N PHE A 208 -8.90 5.20 -10.81
CA PHE A 208 -8.86 5.22 -9.36
C PHE A 208 -10.21 5.67 -8.76
N MET A 209 -10.77 6.77 -9.26
CA MET A 209 -12.06 7.28 -8.78
C MET A 209 -13.22 6.33 -9.11
N MET A 210 -13.15 5.64 -10.25
CA MET A 210 -14.12 4.60 -10.62
C MET A 210 -14.04 3.40 -9.68
N ALA A 211 -12.85 2.91 -9.40
CA ALA A 211 -12.61 1.82 -8.45
C ALA A 211 -13.09 2.19 -7.05
N LYS A 212 -12.77 3.40 -6.56
CA LYS A 212 -13.25 3.89 -5.27
C LYS A 212 -14.79 3.86 -5.16
N ARG A 213 -15.48 4.38 -6.17
CA ARG A 213 -16.95 4.37 -6.20
C ARG A 213 -17.50 2.95 -6.22
N LEU A 214 -16.91 2.07 -7.03
CA LEU A 214 -17.31 0.67 -7.10
C LEU A 214 -17.18 -0.01 -5.75
N LEU A 215 -16.05 0.14 -5.04
CA LEU A 215 -15.84 -0.47 -3.73
C LEU A 215 -16.82 0.05 -2.69
N ILE A 216 -17.11 1.36 -2.69
CA ILE A 216 -18.10 1.96 -1.79
C ILE A 216 -19.48 1.35 -2.08
N GLU A 217 -19.94 1.32 -3.34
CA GLU A 217 -21.22 0.74 -3.73
C GLU A 217 -21.33 -0.75 -3.36
N VAL A 218 -20.25 -1.52 -3.52
CA VAL A 218 -20.17 -2.94 -3.12
C VAL A 218 -20.37 -3.08 -1.61
N ILE A 219 -19.62 -2.30 -0.82
CA ILE A 219 -19.69 -2.36 0.65
C ILE A 219 -21.10 -1.94 1.12
N GLU A 220 -21.65 -0.84 0.59
CA GLU A 220 -23.00 -0.39 0.92
C GLU A 220 -24.07 -1.46 0.64
N LYS A 221 -23.91 -2.17 -0.49
CA LYS A 221 -24.82 -3.26 -0.84
C LYS A 221 -24.65 -4.47 0.09
N LEU A 222 -23.43 -4.82 0.47
CA LEU A 222 -23.16 -5.89 1.41
C LEU A 222 -23.66 -5.55 2.83
N LEU A 223 -23.58 -4.28 3.25
CA LEU A 223 -24.11 -3.79 4.53
C LEU A 223 -25.61 -4.00 4.67
N THR A 224 -26.37 -4.08 3.59
CA THR A 224 -27.80 -4.39 3.66
C THR A 224 -28.07 -5.82 4.12
N ILE A 225 -27.05 -6.68 4.20
CA ILE A 225 -27.17 -8.12 4.48
C ILE A 225 -26.63 -8.46 5.86
N ALA A 226 -25.42 -8.00 6.16
CA ALA A 226 -24.72 -8.21 7.44
C ALA A 226 -23.58 -7.20 7.63
N ASP A 227 -22.96 -7.22 8.81
CA ASP A 227 -21.75 -6.45 9.07
C ASP A 227 -20.61 -6.90 8.14
N VAL A 228 -19.83 -5.94 7.65
CA VAL A 228 -18.81 -6.18 6.63
C VAL A 228 -17.41 -6.05 7.20
N LYS A 229 -16.61 -7.10 7.05
CA LYS A 229 -15.17 -7.05 7.24
C LYS A 229 -14.49 -6.98 5.88
N VAL A 230 -13.86 -5.86 5.58
CA VAL A 230 -13.06 -5.67 4.36
C VAL A 230 -11.63 -6.12 4.63
N VAL A 231 -11.11 -7.00 3.78
CA VAL A 231 -9.74 -7.55 3.88
C VAL A 231 -8.97 -7.16 2.64
N PHE A 232 -7.87 -6.43 2.81
CA PHE A 232 -7.01 -6.00 1.72
C PHE A 232 -5.89 -7.01 1.46
N ASN A 233 -5.77 -7.48 0.22
CA ASN A 233 -4.60 -8.22 -0.25
C ASN A 233 -3.83 -7.38 -1.26
N PRO A 234 -2.58 -6.95 -0.94
CA PRO A 234 -1.72 -6.27 -1.89
C PRO A 234 -1.36 -7.19 -3.05
N SER A 235 -1.16 -6.62 -4.23
CA SER A 235 -0.97 -7.33 -5.49
C SER A 235 0.03 -6.65 -6.42
N ASN A 236 0.49 -7.34 -7.45
CA ASN A 236 1.61 -6.90 -8.27
C ASN A 236 1.25 -5.83 -9.32
N HIS A 237 -0.02 -5.65 -9.65
CA HIS A 237 -0.43 -4.59 -10.58
C HIS A 237 -0.63 -3.23 -9.91
N ASP A 238 -1.06 -3.21 -8.63
CA ASP A 238 -1.50 -2.00 -7.95
C ASP A 238 -1.07 -1.94 -6.47
N PHE A 239 0.13 -2.43 -6.15
CA PHE A 239 0.63 -2.51 -4.78
C PHE A 239 0.51 -1.19 -4.01
N THR A 240 0.91 -0.07 -4.63
CA THR A 240 0.84 1.27 -4.04
C THR A 240 -0.54 1.87 -4.19
N HIS A 241 -1.09 1.86 -5.41
CA HIS A 241 -2.39 2.43 -5.70
C HIS A 241 -3.52 1.66 -5.00
N GLY A 242 -3.42 0.34 -4.90
CA GLY A 242 -4.38 -0.50 -4.20
C GLY A 242 -4.46 -0.18 -2.72
N PHE A 243 -3.31 -0.01 -2.04
CA PHE A 243 -3.29 0.42 -0.65
C PHE A 243 -3.96 1.79 -0.46
N MET A 244 -3.59 2.79 -1.27
CA MET A 244 -4.18 4.13 -1.18
C MET A 244 -5.68 4.13 -1.47
N LEU A 245 -6.10 3.29 -2.41
CA LEU A 245 -7.51 3.10 -2.72
C LEU A 245 -8.27 2.58 -1.51
N LEU A 246 -7.77 1.51 -0.87
CA LEU A 246 -8.43 0.91 0.29
C LEU A 246 -8.39 1.82 1.52
N ASP A 247 -7.30 2.56 1.74
CA ASP A 247 -7.20 3.56 2.80
C ASP A 247 -8.24 4.68 2.60
N SER A 248 -8.38 5.15 1.35
CA SER A 248 -9.41 6.13 0.98
C SER A 248 -10.84 5.61 1.19
N VAL A 249 -11.10 4.33 0.89
CA VAL A 249 -12.41 3.70 1.13
C VAL A 249 -12.63 3.49 2.62
N SER A 250 -11.63 3.08 3.39
CA SER A 250 -11.76 2.93 4.84
C SER A 250 -12.08 4.26 5.53
N SER A 251 -11.46 5.34 5.06
CA SER A 251 -11.75 6.69 5.52
C SER A 251 -13.18 7.13 5.20
N TRP A 252 -13.77 6.65 4.10
CA TRP A 252 -15.17 6.90 3.78
C TRP A 252 -16.12 6.30 4.81
N PHE A 253 -15.80 5.11 5.33
CA PHE A 253 -16.61 4.38 6.30
C PHE A 253 -16.18 4.62 7.77
N HIS A 254 -15.34 5.61 8.07
CA HIS A 254 -14.82 5.85 9.43
C HIS A 254 -15.89 6.06 10.51
N ASN A 255 -17.09 6.48 10.12
CA ASN A 255 -18.25 6.66 11.02
C ASN A 255 -19.29 5.51 10.90
N CYS A 256 -18.92 4.38 10.32
CA CYS A 256 -19.77 3.21 10.18
C CYS A 256 -19.21 2.05 11.01
N GLU A 257 -19.76 1.81 12.19
CA GLU A 257 -19.28 0.75 13.11
C GLU A 257 -19.47 -0.67 12.54
N GLN A 258 -20.38 -0.81 11.56
CA GLN A 258 -20.68 -2.10 10.92
C GLN A 258 -19.73 -2.46 9.78
N VAL A 259 -18.74 -1.59 9.48
CA VAL A 259 -17.68 -1.88 8.52
C VAL A 259 -16.32 -1.83 9.21
N THR A 260 -15.59 -2.91 9.14
CA THR A 260 -14.22 -2.99 9.65
C THR A 260 -13.24 -3.27 8.54
N PHE A 261 -12.01 -2.76 8.66
CA PHE A 261 -10.98 -2.90 7.64
C PHE A 261 -9.73 -3.57 8.20
N ASP A 262 -9.21 -4.55 7.47
CA ASP A 262 -7.89 -5.14 7.63
C ASP A 262 -7.06 -4.77 6.39
N ASN A 263 -6.50 -3.56 6.38
CA ASN A 263 -5.81 -2.95 5.25
C ASN A 263 -4.30 -2.76 5.47
N ASP A 264 -3.67 -3.55 6.34
CA ASP A 264 -2.21 -3.60 6.41
C ASP A 264 -1.60 -4.26 5.15
N MET A 265 -0.28 -4.15 4.97
CA MET A 265 0.44 -4.56 3.76
C MET A 265 0.94 -6.02 3.79
N ARG A 266 0.43 -6.86 4.71
CA ARG A 266 0.76 -8.28 4.71
C ARG A 266 0.17 -8.96 3.47
N HIS A 267 0.97 -9.70 2.73
CA HIS A 267 0.55 -10.40 1.51
C HIS A 267 -0.47 -11.52 1.75
N ARG A 268 -0.52 -12.05 2.97
CA ARG A 268 -1.47 -13.09 3.39
C ARG A 268 -2.25 -12.60 4.59
N LYS A 269 -3.56 -12.74 4.50
CA LYS A 269 -4.49 -12.37 5.56
C LYS A 269 -5.20 -13.59 6.10
N TYR A 270 -5.48 -13.58 7.38
CA TYR A 270 -6.14 -14.68 8.06
C TYR A 270 -7.30 -14.16 8.89
N THR A 271 -8.48 -14.68 8.62
CA THR A 271 -9.71 -14.31 9.34
C THR A 271 -10.33 -15.57 9.92
N VAL A 272 -10.74 -15.49 11.18
CA VAL A 272 -11.49 -16.56 11.85
C VAL A 272 -12.97 -16.24 11.78
N TYR A 273 -13.76 -17.21 11.34
CA TYR A 273 -15.21 -17.22 11.47
C TYR A 273 -15.68 -18.54 12.07
N GLY A 274 -16.22 -18.51 13.28
CA GLY A 274 -16.59 -19.71 14.03
C GLY A 274 -15.41 -20.67 14.17
N GLN A 275 -15.52 -21.85 13.58
CA GLN A 275 -14.44 -22.86 13.57
C GLN A 275 -13.65 -22.88 12.25
N ASN A 276 -13.82 -21.86 11.42
CA ASN A 276 -13.17 -21.76 10.11
C ASN A 276 -12.03 -20.74 10.16
N LEU A 277 -10.85 -21.13 9.72
CA LEU A 277 -9.73 -20.24 9.45
C LEU A 277 -9.67 -20.00 7.95
N ILE A 278 -9.87 -18.75 7.54
CA ILE A 278 -9.94 -18.31 6.15
C ILE A 278 -8.70 -17.49 5.85
N GLY A 279 -7.87 -17.96 4.94
CA GLY A 279 -6.72 -17.25 4.40
C GLY A 279 -7.03 -16.66 3.03
N THR A 280 -6.54 -15.44 2.79
CA THR A 280 -6.64 -14.78 1.49
C THR A 280 -5.29 -14.21 1.07
N THR A 281 -4.99 -14.24 -0.22
CA THR A 281 -3.71 -13.75 -0.78
C THR A 281 -3.83 -13.56 -2.29
N HIS A 282 -3.03 -12.65 -2.86
CA HIS A 282 -2.92 -12.54 -4.32
C HIS A 282 -2.09 -13.67 -4.95
N MET A 283 -1.23 -14.33 -4.21
CA MET A 283 -0.32 -15.41 -4.63
C MET A 283 0.87 -14.99 -5.54
N ASP A 284 1.15 -13.73 -5.71
CA ASP A 284 2.35 -13.28 -6.42
C ASP A 284 3.66 -13.55 -5.64
N GLY A 285 3.56 -13.69 -4.32
CA GLY A 285 4.70 -13.93 -3.41
C GLY A 285 4.90 -15.37 -2.95
N ALA A 286 3.94 -16.29 -3.19
CA ALA A 286 4.03 -17.67 -2.73
C ALA A 286 3.26 -18.65 -3.60
N LYS A 287 3.86 -19.80 -3.90
CA LYS A 287 3.21 -20.87 -4.66
C LYS A 287 2.12 -21.55 -3.82
N ILE A 288 1.05 -21.99 -4.48
CA ILE A 288 -0.10 -22.64 -3.86
C ILE A 288 0.29 -23.79 -2.90
N ASP A 289 1.30 -24.57 -3.25
CA ASP A 289 1.77 -25.72 -2.44
C ASP A 289 2.41 -25.30 -1.10
N LYS A 290 2.77 -24.03 -0.93
CA LYS A 290 3.37 -23.50 0.29
C LYS A 290 2.37 -22.85 1.22
N LEU A 291 1.20 -22.44 0.71
CA LEU A 291 0.26 -21.59 1.42
C LEU A 291 -0.26 -22.22 2.71
N HIS A 292 -0.54 -23.52 2.73
CA HIS A 292 -1.02 -24.20 3.94
C HIS A 292 0.04 -24.25 5.06
N GLY A 293 1.31 -24.44 4.70
CA GLY A 293 2.42 -24.39 5.67
C GLY A 293 2.61 -22.99 6.20
N LEU A 294 2.55 -21.97 5.34
CA LEU A 294 2.63 -20.58 5.74
C LEU A 294 1.46 -20.18 6.64
N MET A 295 0.23 -20.62 6.35
CA MET A 295 -0.93 -20.39 7.23
C MET A 295 -0.71 -21.03 8.62
N ALA A 296 -0.17 -22.25 8.69
CA ALA A 296 0.09 -22.93 9.95
C ALA A 296 1.16 -22.21 10.79
N GLU A 297 2.14 -21.59 10.14
CA GLU A 297 3.21 -20.83 10.80
C GLU A 297 2.75 -19.43 11.21
N GLU A 298 2.19 -18.68 10.26
CA GLU A 298 1.84 -17.25 10.43
C GLU A 298 0.58 -17.05 11.28
N ALA A 299 -0.35 -18.00 11.27
CA ALA A 299 -1.59 -17.99 12.06
C ALA A 299 -1.67 -19.18 13.03
N SER A 300 -0.56 -19.55 13.65
CA SER A 300 -0.41 -20.77 14.46
C SER A 300 -1.45 -20.90 15.56
N GLU A 301 -1.78 -19.83 16.29
CA GLU A 301 -2.82 -19.85 17.33
C GLU A 301 -4.19 -20.21 16.74
N HIS A 302 -4.59 -19.57 15.65
CA HIS A 302 -5.85 -19.81 14.96
C HIS A 302 -5.87 -21.17 14.29
N TRP A 303 -4.72 -21.61 13.79
CA TRP A 303 -4.55 -22.93 13.17
C TRP A 303 -4.91 -24.07 14.14
N HIS A 304 -4.52 -23.97 15.38
CA HIS A 304 -4.82 -25.00 16.39
C HIS A 304 -6.28 -24.96 16.85
N ASN A 305 -6.88 -23.77 16.89
CA ASN A 305 -8.21 -23.57 17.43
C ASN A 305 -9.34 -23.80 16.43
N CYS A 306 -9.05 -23.72 15.12
CA CYS A 306 -10.03 -23.90 14.06
C CYS A 306 -10.05 -25.35 13.56
N LYS A 307 -11.24 -25.84 13.22
CA LYS A 307 -11.41 -27.18 12.62
C LYS A 307 -11.19 -27.18 11.11
N HIS A 308 -11.65 -26.13 10.45
CA HIS A 308 -11.64 -26.03 8.99
C HIS A 308 -10.70 -24.91 8.55
N ARG A 309 -10.01 -25.10 7.43
CA ARG A 309 -9.01 -24.18 6.89
C ARG A 309 -9.21 -24.03 5.40
N TYR A 310 -9.37 -22.79 4.97
CA TYR A 310 -9.58 -22.44 3.57
C TYR A 310 -8.58 -21.37 3.17
N ILE A 311 -8.04 -21.48 1.94
CA ILE A 311 -7.18 -20.46 1.37
C ILE A 311 -7.71 -20.10 0.00
N TYR A 312 -7.94 -18.82 -0.22
CA TYR A 312 -8.35 -18.24 -1.49
C TYR A 312 -7.18 -17.44 -2.05
N GLY A 313 -6.85 -17.69 -3.30
CA GLY A 313 -5.73 -17.02 -3.96
C GLY A 313 -6.02 -16.78 -5.43
N HIS A 314 -5.34 -15.78 -6.01
CA HIS A 314 -5.60 -15.23 -7.34
C HIS A 314 -4.35 -15.20 -8.19
N HIS A 315 -4.14 -14.19 -9.04
CA HIS A 315 -2.96 -13.95 -9.87
C HIS A 315 -2.80 -14.86 -11.10
N ILE A 316 -3.02 -16.16 -10.95
CA ILE A 316 -2.78 -17.13 -12.05
C ILE A 316 -3.93 -17.21 -13.05
N HIS A 317 -5.05 -16.50 -12.81
CA HIS A 317 -6.25 -16.44 -13.65
C HIS A 317 -6.82 -17.82 -14.04
N HIS A 318 -6.57 -18.83 -13.22
CA HIS A 318 -7.09 -20.19 -13.40
C HIS A 318 -7.86 -20.65 -12.17
N LYS A 319 -9.02 -21.24 -12.41
CA LYS A 319 -9.74 -21.94 -11.34
C LYS A 319 -9.08 -23.27 -11.07
N THR A 320 -8.51 -23.42 -9.88
CA THR A 320 -8.00 -24.69 -9.37
C THR A 320 -8.50 -24.90 -7.95
N SER A 321 -8.66 -26.15 -7.55
CA SER A 321 -8.96 -26.53 -6.19
C SER A 321 -7.99 -27.64 -5.79
N LYS A 322 -7.41 -27.53 -4.59
CA LYS A 322 -6.45 -28.49 -4.07
C LYS A 322 -6.73 -28.76 -2.60
N ASP A 323 -6.99 -30.02 -2.27
CA ASP A 323 -7.10 -30.47 -0.89
C ASP A 323 -5.72 -30.84 -0.36
N PHE A 324 -5.28 -30.20 0.71
CA PHE A 324 -3.96 -30.44 1.29
C PHE A 324 -3.98 -31.51 2.39
N PHE A 325 -5.14 -31.83 2.96
CA PHE A 325 -5.29 -32.85 3.99
C PHE A 325 -6.59 -33.62 3.82
N SER A 326 -6.49 -34.80 3.24
CA SER A 326 -7.43 -35.89 3.52
C SER A 326 -6.85 -36.66 4.69
N VAL A 327 -7.14 -36.27 5.92
CA VAL A 327 -6.91 -37.15 7.06
C VAL A 327 -8.09 -38.09 7.11
N CYS A 328 -7.93 -39.26 6.50
CA CYS A 328 -8.72 -40.43 6.91
C CYS A 328 -8.25 -40.81 8.30
N ILE A 329 -9.05 -40.54 9.32
CA ILE A 329 -8.95 -41.16 10.64
C ILE A 329 -9.89 -42.35 10.64
#